data_d63cca834889069b35724f9723fd5e43
#
_entry.id   d63cca834889069b35724f9723fd5e43
#
_cell.length_a   1.000
_cell.length_b   1.000
_cell.length_c   1.000
_cell.angle_alpha   90.00
_cell.angle_beta   90.00
_cell.angle_gamma   90.00
#
_symmetry.space_group_name_H-M   'P 1'
#
loop_
_entity.id
_entity.type
_entity.pdbx_description
1 polymer ?
#
loop_
_entity_poly.entity_id
_entity_poly.type
_entity_poly.pdbx_seq_one_letter_code
_entity_poly.pdbx_strand_id
1 'polypeptide(L)'
;MIFGIDVASMLLGGVAAGMVLFIVSVGLSVTMGLMGFVNLAHGGFAMLGGYAIALAMKHWGLGFVPALVFGFVVTAAASAVLERLLYARLYRATELDQVLFTIGLVFMMIASVTLLIGPENQPLALPAILQGQINLGITQYRTYSVVLIVVGIVIVSGLWLGFERTQIGAQIRAAVDNRRMAESLGINIARLFTITFAFGSGMAALGGGLGAEFLGLDPQYALKYLVYFLIVVAVGGLGRVTGVFYAALLIGVLDFVLKKYVPQGGTAFIYVLTILLLLWRPQGLFGAKVT
;
A
#
# COMPACT_ATOMS: atom_id res chain seq x y z
N MET A 1 -0.99 15.18 33.46
CA MET A 1 -1.74 15.74 32.33
C MET A 1 -0.92 15.81 31.06
N ILE A 2 0.37 16.14 31.06
CA ILE A 2 1.27 16.22 29.90
C ILE A 2 1.46 14.83 29.22
N PHE A 3 1.58 13.76 30.00
CA PHE A 3 1.74 12.40 29.49
C PHE A 3 0.55 11.90 28.65
N GLY A 4 -0.68 12.24 29.03
CA GLY A 4 -1.89 11.81 28.30
C GLY A 4 -2.10 12.54 26.98
N ILE A 5 -1.67 13.77 26.88
CA ILE A 5 -1.76 14.59 25.65
C ILE A 5 -0.80 14.05 24.58
N ASP A 6 0.41 13.68 24.97
CA ASP A 6 1.40 13.10 24.06
C ASP A 6 0.99 11.74 23.51
N VAL A 7 0.41 10.87 24.35
CA VAL A 7 -0.05 9.52 23.92
C VAL A 7 -1.17 9.61 22.89
N ALA A 8 -2.16 10.49 23.08
CA ALA A 8 -3.27 10.63 22.14
C ALA A 8 -2.80 11.14 20.76
N SER A 9 -1.88 12.12 20.72
CA SER A 9 -1.30 12.62 19.48
C SER A 9 -0.47 11.55 18.75
N MET A 10 0.26 10.74 19.51
CA MET A 10 1.03 9.63 18.96
C MET A 10 0.15 8.54 18.36
N LEU A 11 -0.91 8.16 19.06
CA LEU A 11 -1.84 7.15 18.57
C LEU A 11 -2.52 7.62 17.29
N LEU A 12 -2.98 8.86 17.22
CA LEU A 12 -3.59 9.42 16.01
C LEU A 12 -2.60 9.49 14.83
N GLY A 13 -1.37 9.97 15.07
CA GLY A 13 -0.32 9.98 14.05
C GLY A 13 0.04 8.56 13.56
N GLY A 14 0.15 7.62 14.49
CA GLY A 14 0.41 6.21 14.18
C GLY A 14 -0.72 5.55 13.42
N VAL A 15 -1.98 5.81 13.78
CA VAL A 15 -3.15 5.34 13.04
C VAL A 15 -3.19 5.93 11.64
N ALA A 16 -2.91 7.23 11.47
CA ALA A 16 -2.84 7.86 10.14
C ALA A 16 -1.74 7.23 9.26
N ALA A 17 -0.54 7.01 9.82
CA ALA A 17 0.53 6.30 9.13
C ALA A 17 0.13 4.85 8.79
N GLY A 18 -0.55 4.15 9.71
CA GLY A 18 -1.11 2.83 9.49
C GLY A 18 -2.12 2.78 8.35
N MET A 19 -2.97 3.81 8.19
CA MET A 19 -3.91 3.90 7.06
C MET A 19 -3.18 4.02 5.72
N VAL A 20 -2.11 4.80 5.64
CA VAL A 20 -1.28 4.89 4.43
C VAL A 20 -0.65 3.53 4.11
N LEU A 21 -0.04 2.88 5.11
CA LEU A 21 0.53 1.54 4.94
C LEU A 21 -0.53 0.53 4.50
N PHE A 22 -1.74 0.60 5.05
CA PHE A 22 -2.86 -0.25 4.65
C PHE A 22 -3.22 -0.06 3.18
N ILE A 23 -3.41 1.20 2.73
CA ILE A 23 -3.84 1.51 1.36
C ILE A 23 -2.86 0.93 0.32
N VAL A 24 -1.55 1.06 0.56
CA VAL A 24 -0.55 0.47 -0.34
C VAL A 24 -0.52 -1.05 -0.20
N SER A 25 -0.46 -1.57 1.04
CA SER A 25 -0.24 -2.99 1.29
C SER A 25 -1.44 -3.87 0.93
N VAL A 26 -2.66 -3.34 0.98
CA VAL A 26 -3.84 -4.12 0.60
C VAL A 26 -3.83 -4.49 -0.88
N GLY A 27 -3.40 -3.58 -1.76
CA GLY A 27 -3.20 -3.86 -3.18
C GLY A 27 -2.16 -4.97 -3.39
N LEU A 28 -1.04 -4.90 -2.67
CA LEU A 28 0.00 -5.93 -2.70
C LEU A 28 -0.53 -7.29 -2.19
N SER A 29 -1.24 -7.30 -1.06
CA SER A 29 -1.77 -8.53 -0.47
C SER A 29 -2.72 -9.26 -1.40
N VAL A 30 -3.65 -8.53 -2.03
CA VAL A 30 -4.64 -9.14 -2.94
C VAL A 30 -3.97 -9.65 -4.21
N THR A 31 -3.03 -8.90 -4.79
CA THR A 31 -2.30 -9.34 -5.98
C THR A 31 -1.41 -10.54 -5.69
N MET A 32 -0.66 -10.54 -4.59
CA MET A 32 0.17 -11.67 -4.19
C MET A 32 -0.65 -12.91 -3.84
N GLY A 33 -1.78 -12.74 -3.14
CA GLY A 33 -2.67 -13.85 -2.80
C GLY A 33 -3.25 -14.55 -4.04
N LEU A 34 -3.60 -13.78 -5.08
CA LEU A 34 -4.18 -14.30 -6.31
C LEU A 34 -3.12 -14.86 -7.29
N MET A 35 -2.00 -14.16 -7.44
CA MET A 35 -0.96 -14.51 -8.40
C MET A 35 0.05 -15.54 -7.88
N GLY A 36 0.19 -15.66 -6.57
CA GLY A 36 1.06 -16.64 -5.92
C GLY A 36 2.54 -16.28 -5.96
N PHE A 37 2.92 -15.03 -6.29
CA PHE A 37 4.32 -14.59 -6.25
C PHE A 37 4.50 -13.19 -5.65
N VAL A 38 5.72 -12.91 -5.19
CA VAL A 38 6.09 -11.63 -4.56
C VAL A 38 6.39 -10.58 -5.64
N ASN A 39 5.53 -9.57 -5.75
CA ASN A 39 5.75 -8.45 -6.67
C ASN A 39 6.54 -7.32 -5.98
N LEU A 40 7.86 -7.31 -6.15
CA LEU A 40 8.73 -6.29 -5.57
C LEU A 40 8.59 -4.92 -6.27
N ALA A 41 8.04 -4.88 -7.49
CA ALA A 41 7.77 -3.62 -8.18
C ALA A 41 6.54 -2.86 -7.63
N HIS A 42 5.82 -3.42 -6.66
CA HIS A 42 4.63 -2.77 -6.10
C HIS A 42 4.92 -1.41 -5.47
N GLY A 43 6.05 -1.27 -4.77
CA GLY A 43 6.54 0.02 -4.27
C GLY A 43 6.81 1.03 -5.39
N GLY A 44 7.22 0.55 -6.57
CA GLY A 44 7.39 1.36 -7.78
C GLY A 44 6.06 1.94 -8.29
N PHE A 45 4.97 1.17 -8.26
CA PHE A 45 3.64 1.69 -8.62
C PHE A 45 3.16 2.73 -7.61
N ALA A 46 3.43 2.56 -6.31
CA ALA A 46 3.11 3.57 -5.29
C ALA A 46 3.91 4.86 -5.54
N MET A 47 5.20 4.76 -5.84
CA MET A 47 6.06 5.89 -6.20
C MET A 47 5.54 6.59 -7.46
N LEU A 48 5.40 5.88 -8.58
CA LEU A 48 4.95 6.46 -9.85
C LEU A 48 3.57 7.11 -9.74
N GLY A 49 2.64 6.49 -9.02
CA GLY A 49 1.32 7.04 -8.77
C GLY A 49 1.38 8.32 -7.93
N GLY A 50 2.21 8.34 -6.88
CA GLY A 50 2.47 9.54 -6.09
C GLY A 50 3.03 10.68 -6.96
N TYR A 51 4.01 10.40 -7.81
CA TYR A 51 4.55 11.38 -8.77
C TYR A 51 3.49 11.84 -9.77
N ALA A 52 2.66 10.96 -10.32
CA ALA A 52 1.57 11.34 -11.23
C ALA A 52 0.60 12.32 -10.55
N ILE A 53 0.26 12.07 -9.28
CA ILE A 53 -0.60 12.96 -8.47
C ILE A 53 0.07 14.31 -8.26
N ALA A 54 1.31 14.33 -7.78
CA ALA A 54 2.05 15.55 -7.49
C ALA A 54 2.25 16.42 -8.74
N LEU A 55 2.62 15.79 -9.87
CA LEU A 55 2.82 16.50 -11.15
C LEU A 55 1.49 17.00 -11.73
N ALA A 56 0.40 16.25 -11.62
CA ALA A 56 -0.91 16.68 -12.07
C ALA A 56 -1.40 17.91 -11.30
N MET A 57 -1.17 17.96 -9.98
CA MET A 57 -1.46 19.14 -9.17
C MET A 57 -0.56 20.32 -9.56
N LYS A 58 0.75 20.08 -9.76
CA LYS A 58 1.74 21.13 -10.03
C LYS A 58 1.62 21.74 -11.43
N HIS A 59 1.46 20.90 -12.47
CA HIS A 59 1.49 21.36 -13.87
C HIS A 59 0.12 21.64 -14.47
N TRP A 60 -0.91 20.90 -14.03
CA TRP A 60 -2.26 21.05 -14.57
C TRP A 60 -3.22 21.77 -13.61
N GLY A 61 -2.74 22.12 -12.41
CA GLY A 61 -3.57 22.80 -11.41
C GLY A 61 -4.74 21.95 -10.92
N LEU A 62 -4.66 20.61 -11.06
CA LEU A 62 -5.74 19.74 -10.58
C LEU A 62 -5.88 19.86 -9.07
N GLY A 63 -7.11 19.97 -8.62
CA GLY A 63 -7.41 19.89 -7.18
C GLY A 63 -6.99 18.55 -6.58
N PHE A 64 -6.83 18.50 -5.26
CA PHE A 64 -6.32 17.33 -4.55
C PHE A 64 -7.07 16.03 -4.87
N VAL A 65 -8.42 16.04 -4.76
CA VAL A 65 -9.23 14.84 -5.02
C VAL A 65 -9.20 14.42 -6.50
N PRO A 66 -9.38 15.29 -7.49
CA PRO A 66 -9.20 14.94 -8.90
C PRO A 66 -7.81 14.39 -9.22
N ALA A 67 -6.75 14.93 -8.61
CA ALA A 67 -5.39 14.42 -8.79
C ALA A 67 -5.22 13.00 -8.24
N LEU A 68 -5.82 12.68 -7.08
CA LEU A 68 -5.84 11.31 -6.54
C LEU A 68 -6.53 10.33 -7.50
N VAL A 69 -7.69 10.71 -8.04
CA VAL A 69 -8.41 9.89 -9.03
C VAL A 69 -7.58 9.71 -10.30
N PHE A 70 -6.95 10.78 -10.78
CA PHE A 70 -6.06 10.73 -11.95
C PHE A 70 -4.89 9.76 -11.71
N GLY A 71 -4.17 9.88 -10.59
CA GLY A 71 -3.05 8.99 -10.25
C GLY A 71 -3.49 7.53 -10.14
N PHE A 72 -4.64 7.26 -9.51
CA PHE A 72 -5.23 5.92 -9.46
C PHE A 72 -5.48 5.37 -10.88
N VAL A 73 -6.20 6.10 -11.71
CA VAL A 73 -6.61 5.64 -13.06
C VAL A 73 -5.40 5.44 -13.97
N VAL A 74 -4.47 6.38 -13.99
CA VAL A 74 -3.28 6.30 -14.86
C VAL A 74 -2.39 5.12 -14.44
N THR A 75 -2.15 4.96 -13.14
CA THR A 75 -1.33 3.85 -12.64
C THR A 75 -2.03 2.51 -12.85
N ALA A 76 -3.34 2.42 -12.62
CA ALA A 76 -4.12 1.22 -12.88
C ALA A 76 -4.09 0.84 -14.37
N ALA A 77 -4.26 1.80 -15.27
CA ALA A 77 -4.21 1.56 -16.72
C ALA A 77 -2.80 1.13 -17.17
N ALA A 78 -1.76 1.84 -16.73
CA ALA A 78 -0.37 1.50 -17.05
C ALA A 78 0.00 0.12 -16.53
N SER A 79 -0.37 -0.20 -15.30
CA SER A 79 -0.11 -1.52 -14.71
C SER A 79 -0.88 -2.64 -15.39
N ALA A 80 -2.12 -2.42 -15.86
CA ALA A 80 -2.87 -3.39 -16.63
C ALA A 80 -2.19 -3.71 -17.97
N VAL A 81 -1.60 -2.70 -18.62
CA VAL A 81 -0.82 -2.89 -19.84
C VAL A 81 0.46 -3.69 -19.55
N LEU A 82 1.20 -3.30 -18.49
CA LEU A 82 2.41 -4.01 -18.07
C LEU A 82 2.12 -5.46 -17.66
N GLU A 83 0.99 -5.70 -16.98
CA GLU A 83 0.56 -7.06 -16.62
C GLU A 83 0.39 -7.92 -17.86
N ARG A 84 -0.37 -7.47 -18.85
CA ARG A 84 -0.62 -8.24 -20.08
C ARG A 84 0.61 -8.46 -20.93
N LEU A 85 1.48 -7.46 -21.04
CA LEU A 85 2.66 -7.51 -21.90
C LEU A 85 3.82 -8.28 -21.27
N LEU A 86 4.03 -8.14 -19.97
CA LEU A 86 5.22 -8.60 -19.27
C LEU A 86 4.90 -9.66 -18.21
N TYR A 87 4.08 -9.35 -17.20
CA TYR A 87 3.82 -10.25 -16.09
C TYR A 87 3.10 -11.54 -16.49
N ALA A 88 2.19 -11.48 -17.46
CA ALA A 88 1.47 -12.66 -17.94
C ALA A 88 2.41 -13.76 -18.46
N ARG A 89 3.58 -13.38 -19.00
CA ARG A 89 4.60 -14.33 -19.47
C ARG A 89 5.36 -15.00 -18.31
N LEU A 90 5.38 -14.36 -17.15
CA LEU A 90 6.12 -14.81 -15.96
C LEU A 90 5.31 -15.73 -15.04
N TYR A 91 4.00 -15.87 -15.25
CA TYR A 91 3.18 -16.74 -14.39
C TYR A 91 3.56 -18.22 -14.42
N ARG A 92 4.34 -18.64 -15.44
CA ARG A 92 4.89 -20.00 -15.56
C ARG A 92 6.40 -20.06 -15.28
N ALA A 93 7.03 -18.94 -15.03
CA ALA A 93 8.45 -18.85 -14.71
C ALA A 93 8.72 -19.27 -13.26
N THR A 94 9.98 -19.50 -12.94
CA THR A 94 10.38 -19.81 -11.57
C THR A 94 10.19 -18.60 -10.65
N GLU A 95 10.07 -18.84 -9.34
CA GLU A 95 9.96 -17.75 -8.35
C GLU A 95 11.15 -16.79 -8.43
N LEU A 96 12.36 -17.34 -8.70
CA LEU A 96 13.58 -16.56 -8.87
C LEU A 96 13.48 -15.60 -10.07
N ASP A 97 13.00 -16.10 -11.22
CA ASP A 97 12.84 -15.27 -12.42
C ASP A 97 11.83 -14.13 -12.19
N GLN A 98 10.73 -14.43 -11.48
CA GLN A 98 9.71 -13.45 -11.12
C GLN A 98 10.26 -12.36 -10.21
N VAL A 99 11.04 -12.74 -9.19
CA VAL A 99 11.70 -11.80 -8.27
C VAL A 99 12.72 -10.95 -9.01
N LEU A 100 13.59 -11.55 -9.82
CA LEU A 100 14.60 -10.82 -10.60
C LEU A 100 13.97 -9.83 -11.58
N PHE A 101 12.89 -10.25 -12.26
CA PHE A 101 12.15 -9.36 -13.15
C PHE A 101 11.55 -8.16 -12.40
N THR A 102 10.88 -8.40 -11.27
CA THR A 102 10.24 -7.31 -10.50
C THR A 102 11.26 -6.37 -9.86
N ILE A 103 12.43 -6.87 -9.45
CA ILE A 103 13.57 -6.04 -9.03
C ILE A 103 14.06 -5.18 -10.19
N GLY A 104 14.30 -5.77 -11.37
CA GLY A 104 14.71 -5.04 -12.56
C GLY A 104 13.71 -3.93 -12.93
N LEU A 105 12.42 -4.25 -12.86
CA LEU A 105 11.36 -3.29 -13.16
C LEU A 105 11.34 -2.11 -12.18
N VAL A 106 11.50 -2.35 -10.88
CA VAL A 106 11.54 -1.24 -9.90
C VAL A 106 12.77 -0.35 -10.12
N PHE A 107 13.92 -0.91 -10.47
CA PHE A 107 15.10 -0.09 -10.80
C PHE A 107 14.87 0.74 -12.07
N MET A 108 14.21 0.19 -13.10
CA MET A 108 13.82 0.95 -14.28
C MET A 108 12.86 2.10 -13.93
N MET A 109 11.89 1.87 -13.05
CA MET A 109 10.97 2.91 -12.57
C MET A 109 11.71 4.01 -11.82
N ILE A 110 12.63 3.66 -10.91
CA ILE A 110 13.47 4.61 -10.17
C ILE A 110 14.32 5.43 -11.12
N ALA A 111 15.03 4.78 -12.04
CA ALA A 111 15.88 5.45 -13.02
C ALA A 111 15.07 6.40 -13.92
N SER A 112 13.88 5.98 -14.36
CA SER A 112 12.98 6.82 -15.17
C SER A 112 12.56 8.09 -14.43
N VAL A 113 12.16 7.97 -13.17
CA VAL A 113 11.78 9.13 -12.34
C VAL A 113 12.98 10.04 -12.12
N THR A 114 14.13 9.48 -11.78
CA THR A 114 15.36 10.27 -11.54
C THR A 114 15.80 11.02 -12.78
N LEU A 115 15.69 10.40 -13.97
CA LEU A 115 16.07 11.03 -15.25
C LEU A 115 15.08 12.11 -15.69
N LEU A 116 13.77 11.86 -15.56
CA LEU A 116 12.74 12.74 -16.11
C LEU A 116 12.34 13.89 -15.16
N ILE A 117 12.41 13.66 -13.86
CA ILE A 117 11.89 14.59 -12.84
C ILE A 117 13.03 15.10 -11.95
N GLY A 118 14.02 14.27 -11.67
CA GLY A 118 15.16 14.57 -10.80
C GLY A 118 15.16 13.76 -9.50
N PRO A 119 16.27 13.82 -8.73
CA PRO A 119 16.45 13.04 -7.50
C PRO A 119 15.78 13.66 -6.28
N GLU A 120 15.27 14.88 -6.39
CA GLU A 120 14.75 15.63 -5.25
C GLU A 120 13.36 15.15 -4.81
N ASN A 121 13.08 15.35 -3.51
CA ASN A 121 11.75 15.09 -2.96
C ASN A 121 10.72 16.01 -3.61
N GLN A 122 9.61 15.45 -4.09
CA GLN A 122 8.52 16.22 -4.67
C GLN A 122 7.44 16.44 -3.58
N PRO A 123 7.29 17.70 -3.10
CA PRO A 123 6.25 17.99 -2.11
C PRO A 123 4.87 17.91 -2.76
N LEU A 124 3.90 17.41 -2.01
CA LEU A 124 2.51 17.46 -2.41
C LEU A 124 1.89 18.81 -2.02
N ALA A 125 1.30 19.52 -2.97
CA ALA A 125 0.64 20.79 -2.71
C ALA A 125 -0.71 20.56 -2.04
N LEU A 126 -0.70 20.38 -0.69
CA LEU A 126 -1.95 20.18 0.05
C LEU A 126 -2.84 21.42 -0.02
N PRO A 127 -4.17 21.28 -0.20
CA PRO A 127 -5.11 22.38 -0.06
C PRO A 127 -5.01 23.06 1.32
N ALA A 128 -5.22 24.37 1.37
CA ALA A 128 -5.09 25.15 2.61
C ALA A 128 -5.96 24.58 3.75
N ILE A 129 -7.11 24.02 3.44
CA ILE A 129 -8.02 23.39 4.42
C ILE A 129 -7.39 22.15 5.11
N LEU A 130 -6.41 21.50 4.48
CA LEU A 130 -5.72 20.32 5.00
C LEU A 130 -4.41 20.64 5.74
N GLN A 131 -3.91 21.89 5.61
CA GLN A 131 -2.66 22.33 6.25
C GLN A 131 -2.85 22.77 7.70
N GLY A 132 -4.10 22.91 8.17
CA GLY A 132 -4.43 23.39 9.50
C GLY A 132 -4.22 22.36 10.61
N GLN A 133 -4.59 22.79 11.82
CA GLN A 133 -4.69 21.94 13.01
C GLN A 133 -6.12 21.97 13.54
N ILE A 134 -6.64 20.82 13.96
CA ILE A 134 -7.95 20.67 14.60
C ILE A 134 -7.74 20.48 16.07
N ASN A 135 -8.45 21.25 16.88
CA ASN A 135 -8.49 21.07 18.33
C ASN A 135 -9.62 20.10 18.69
N LEU A 136 -9.24 18.89 19.13
CA LEU A 136 -10.20 17.86 19.59
C LEU A 136 -10.39 17.88 21.12
N GLY A 137 -10.13 19.01 21.76
CA GLY A 137 -10.38 19.23 23.20
C GLY A 137 -9.24 18.81 24.12
N ILE A 138 -8.39 17.88 23.72
CA ILE A 138 -7.26 17.38 24.52
C ILE A 138 -5.92 17.92 24.01
N THR A 139 -5.76 17.98 22.67
CA THR A 139 -4.56 18.49 22.00
C THR A 139 -4.88 18.92 20.56
N GLN A 140 -3.93 19.61 19.92
CA GLN A 140 -4.04 20.00 18.52
C GLN A 140 -3.49 18.88 17.63
N TYR A 141 -4.28 18.49 16.64
CA TYR A 141 -3.93 17.45 15.66
C TYR A 141 -3.81 18.04 14.27
N ARG A 142 -2.86 17.56 13.48
CA ARG A 142 -2.78 17.94 12.07
C ARG A 142 -4.07 17.51 11.36
N THR A 143 -4.76 18.45 10.73
CA THR A 143 -5.99 18.18 9.96
C THR A 143 -5.81 17.05 8.97
N TYR A 144 -4.66 17.01 8.30
CA TYR A 144 -4.32 15.97 7.33
C TYR A 144 -4.32 14.56 7.92
N SER A 145 -3.82 14.37 9.15
CA SER A 145 -3.85 13.05 9.82
C SER A 145 -5.27 12.55 10.06
N VAL A 146 -6.18 13.45 10.46
CA VAL A 146 -7.60 13.12 10.66
C VAL A 146 -8.25 12.74 9.33
N VAL A 147 -7.99 13.50 8.28
CA VAL A 147 -8.50 13.20 6.93
C VAL A 147 -7.98 11.86 6.42
N LEU A 148 -6.71 11.52 6.62
CA LEU A 148 -6.15 10.21 6.25
C LEU A 148 -6.86 9.06 6.97
N ILE A 149 -7.19 9.22 8.24
CA ILE A 149 -7.95 8.20 8.99
C ILE A 149 -9.34 8.03 8.39
N VAL A 150 -10.05 9.12 8.11
CA VAL A 150 -11.38 9.08 7.49
C VAL A 150 -11.33 8.43 6.11
N VAL A 151 -10.39 8.86 5.26
CA VAL A 151 -10.17 8.26 3.93
C VAL A 151 -9.82 6.78 4.05
N GLY A 152 -8.95 6.40 4.98
CA GLY A 152 -8.61 5.01 5.23
C GLY A 152 -9.82 4.17 5.65
N ILE A 153 -10.68 4.69 6.54
CA ILE A 153 -11.93 4.01 6.95
C ILE A 153 -12.88 3.86 5.76
N VAL A 154 -13.04 4.89 4.92
CA VAL A 154 -13.87 4.80 3.71
C VAL A 154 -13.34 3.74 2.76
N ILE A 155 -12.02 3.72 2.54
CA ILE A 155 -11.37 2.73 1.66
C ILE A 155 -11.51 1.32 2.22
N VAL A 156 -11.23 1.08 3.51
CA VAL A 156 -11.34 -0.26 4.09
C VAL A 156 -12.78 -0.77 4.05
N SER A 157 -13.75 0.11 4.32
CA SER A 157 -15.18 -0.23 4.25
C SER A 157 -15.61 -0.55 2.82
N GLY A 158 -15.17 0.26 1.85
CA GLY A 158 -15.44 0.02 0.42
C GLY A 158 -14.81 -1.28 -0.08
N LEU A 159 -13.57 -1.56 0.33
CA LEU A 159 -12.88 -2.82 -0.01
C LEU A 159 -13.57 -4.02 0.64
N TRP A 160 -13.94 -3.92 1.92
CA TRP A 160 -14.65 -4.99 2.60
C TRP A 160 -15.97 -5.30 1.90
N LEU A 161 -16.79 -4.29 1.58
CA LEU A 161 -18.01 -4.47 0.82
C LEU A 161 -17.72 -5.03 -0.59
N GLY A 162 -16.71 -4.52 -1.27
CA GLY A 162 -16.30 -5.00 -2.61
C GLY A 162 -15.89 -6.47 -2.60
N PHE A 163 -15.09 -6.88 -1.63
CA PHE A 163 -14.64 -8.26 -1.52
C PHE A 163 -15.73 -9.21 -1.02
N GLU A 164 -16.56 -8.80 -0.02
CA GLU A 164 -17.55 -9.69 0.58
C GLU A 164 -18.88 -9.73 -0.21
N ARG A 165 -19.27 -8.64 -0.86
CA ARG A 165 -20.62 -8.48 -1.41
C ARG A 165 -20.68 -8.49 -2.95
N THR A 166 -19.56 -8.56 -3.67
CA THR A 166 -19.56 -8.54 -5.13
C THR A 166 -19.18 -9.88 -5.73
N GLN A 167 -19.64 -10.12 -6.97
CA GLN A 167 -19.26 -11.30 -7.76
C GLN A 167 -17.76 -11.36 -8.04
N ILE A 168 -17.12 -10.20 -8.28
CA ILE A 168 -15.67 -10.12 -8.51
C ILE A 168 -14.93 -10.55 -7.24
N GLY A 169 -15.34 -10.08 -6.07
CA GLY A 169 -14.76 -10.51 -4.80
C GLY A 169 -14.91 -12.01 -4.55
N ALA A 170 -16.09 -12.59 -4.86
CA ALA A 170 -16.30 -14.03 -4.78
C ALA A 170 -15.38 -14.81 -5.75
N GLN A 171 -15.21 -14.34 -7.00
CA GLN A 171 -14.29 -14.95 -7.96
C GLN A 171 -12.84 -14.88 -7.51
N ILE A 172 -12.39 -13.73 -6.92
CA ILE A 172 -11.04 -13.58 -6.38
C ILE A 172 -10.83 -14.59 -5.25
N ARG A 173 -11.74 -14.69 -4.28
CA ARG A 173 -11.62 -15.65 -3.18
C ARG A 173 -11.56 -17.09 -3.68
N ALA A 174 -12.44 -17.47 -4.60
CA ALA A 174 -12.44 -18.80 -5.21
C ALA A 174 -11.13 -19.11 -5.93
N ALA A 175 -10.56 -18.14 -6.65
CA ALA A 175 -9.30 -18.30 -7.36
C ALA A 175 -8.09 -18.35 -6.42
N VAL A 176 -8.12 -17.65 -5.28
CA VAL A 176 -7.10 -17.71 -4.23
C VAL A 176 -7.13 -19.07 -3.52
N ASP A 177 -8.32 -19.58 -3.21
CA ASP A 177 -8.48 -20.86 -2.54
C ASP A 177 -8.07 -22.04 -3.44
N ASN A 178 -8.60 -22.09 -4.66
CA ASN A 178 -8.25 -23.14 -5.62
C ASN A 178 -8.40 -22.68 -7.07
N ARG A 179 -7.28 -22.23 -7.64
CA ARG A 179 -7.22 -21.72 -9.01
C ARG A 179 -7.76 -22.71 -10.05
N ARG A 180 -7.38 -24.00 -9.96
CA ARG A 180 -7.80 -25.04 -10.94
C ARG A 180 -9.30 -25.26 -10.89
N MET A 181 -9.87 -25.31 -9.69
CA MET A 181 -11.31 -25.45 -9.50
C MET A 181 -12.06 -24.23 -10.05
N ALA A 182 -11.55 -23.00 -9.77
CA ALA A 182 -12.14 -21.77 -10.27
C ALA A 182 -12.14 -21.73 -11.82
N GLU A 183 -11.04 -22.14 -12.48
CA GLU A 183 -10.98 -22.30 -13.93
C GLU A 183 -11.99 -23.32 -14.46
N SER A 184 -12.17 -24.45 -13.78
CA SER A 184 -13.15 -25.48 -14.15
C SER A 184 -14.60 -25.00 -14.04
N LEU A 185 -14.87 -24.03 -13.17
CA LEU A 185 -16.16 -23.37 -13.01
C LEU A 185 -16.38 -22.22 -14.01
N GLY A 186 -15.45 -22.04 -14.98
CA GLY A 186 -15.56 -21.03 -16.04
C GLY A 186 -15.08 -19.63 -15.64
N ILE A 187 -14.40 -19.47 -14.49
CA ILE A 187 -13.82 -18.17 -14.11
C ILE A 187 -12.61 -17.89 -14.98
N ASN A 188 -12.63 -16.75 -15.67
CA ASN A 188 -11.50 -16.30 -16.49
C ASN A 188 -10.40 -15.72 -15.61
N ILE A 189 -9.45 -16.56 -15.21
CA ILE A 189 -8.35 -16.21 -14.31
C ILE A 189 -7.44 -15.13 -14.91
N ALA A 190 -7.17 -15.14 -16.23
CA ALA A 190 -6.34 -14.12 -16.86
C ALA A 190 -6.97 -12.73 -16.74
N ARG A 191 -8.29 -12.61 -17.00
CA ARG A 191 -9.03 -11.35 -16.80
C ARG A 191 -9.04 -10.91 -15.34
N LEU A 192 -9.20 -11.88 -14.43
CA LEU A 192 -9.21 -11.61 -12.99
C LEU A 192 -7.85 -11.07 -12.52
N PHE A 193 -6.75 -11.64 -13.02
CA PHE A 193 -5.40 -11.17 -12.75
C PHE A 193 -5.21 -9.71 -13.20
N THR A 194 -5.57 -9.39 -14.45
CA THR A 194 -5.42 -8.02 -14.97
C THR A 194 -6.22 -7.02 -14.13
N ILE A 195 -7.49 -7.33 -13.80
CA ILE A 195 -8.34 -6.43 -13.00
C ILE A 195 -7.76 -6.24 -11.60
N THR A 196 -7.35 -7.33 -10.95
CA THR A 196 -6.80 -7.29 -9.59
C THR A 196 -5.46 -6.56 -9.54
N PHE A 197 -4.59 -6.80 -10.55
CA PHE A 197 -3.30 -6.12 -10.65
C PHE A 197 -3.47 -4.61 -10.89
N ALA A 198 -4.35 -4.23 -11.81
CA ALA A 198 -4.67 -2.84 -12.10
C ALA A 198 -5.22 -2.12 -10.85
N PHE A 199 -6.19 -2.76 -10.20
CA PHE A 199 -6.79 -2.21 -8.99
C PHE A 199 -5.78 -2.10 -7.84
N GLY A 200 -4.98 -3.15 -7.61
CA GLY A 200 -3.94 -3.16 -6.56
C GLY A 200 -2.88 -2.08 -6.79
N SER A 201 -2.43 -1.89 -8.05
CA SER A 201 -1.47 -0.84 -8.41
C SER A 201 -2.08 0.56 -8.31
N GLY A 202 -3.37 0.71 -8.66
CA GLY A 202 -4.12 1.96 -8.43
C GLY A 202 -4.23 2.30 -6.94
N MET A 203 -4.48 1.31 -6.09
CA MET A 203 -4.47 1.49 -4.63
C MET A 203 -3.08 1.89 -4.12
N ALA A 204 -2.01 1.28 -4.66
CA ALA A 204 -0.65 1.69 -4.36
C ALA A 204 -0.41 3.15 -4.72
N ALA A 205 -0.88 3.60 -5.89
CA ALA A 205 -0.79 4.99 -6.32
C ALA A 205 -1.49 5.96 -5.35
N LEU A 206 -2.71 5.61 -4.90
CA LEU A 206 -3.42 6.40 -3.88
C LEU A 206 -2.63 6.48 -2.58
N GLY A 207 -2.11 5.34 -2.10
CA GLY A 207 -1.30 5.31 -0.89
C GLY A 207 0.01 6.07 -1.04
N GLY A 208 0.66 6.03 -2.22
CA GLY A 208 1.85 6.82 -2.53
C GLY A 208 1.58 8.33 -2.50
N GLY A 209 0.48 8.79 -3.12
CA GLY A 209 0.07 10.19 -3.07
C GLY A 209 -0.38 10.65 -1.69
N LEU A 210 -1.27 9.91 -1.03
CA LEU A 210 -1.72 10.21 0.32
C LEU A 210 -0.60 10.14 1.36
N GLY A 211 0.38 9.25 1.14
CA GLY A 211 1.54 9.09 2.02
C GLY A 211 2.64 10.12 1.80
N ALA A 212 2.65 10.85 0.70
CA ALA A 212 3.74 11.74 0.30
C ALA A 212 4.14 12.77 1.36
N GLU A 213 3.16 13.30 2.09
CA GLU A 213 3.39 14.27 3.18
C GLU A 213 4.07 13.64 4.41
N PHE A 214 3.85 12.35 4.68
CA PHE A 214 4.41 11.64 5.84
C PHE A 214 5.73 10.93 5.52
N LEU A 215 5.79 10.35 4.34
CA LEU A 215 6.87 9.45 3.94
C LEU A 215 7.92 10.17 3.07
N GLY A 216 7.55 11.32 2.51
CA GLY A 216 8.28 11.95 1.42
C GLY A 216 8.05 11.22 0.09
N LEU A 217 8.28 11.90 -1.01
CA LEU A 217 8.14 11.33 -2.35
C LEU A 217 9.42 11.60 -3.15
N ASP A 218 10.37 10.70 -3.00
CA ASP A 218 11.65 10.70 -3.69
C ASP A 218 11.81 9.42 -4.54
N PRO A 219 12.78 9.34 -5.47
CA PRO A 219 12.97 8.15 -6.30
C PRO A 219 13.31 6.88 -5.50
N GLN A 220 13.83 7.00 -4.28
CA GLN A 220 14.12 5.86 -3.42
C GLN A 220 12.89 5.32 -2.68
N TYR A 221 11.77 6.04 -2.72
CA TYR A 221 10.51 5.66 -2.08
C TYR A 221 10.14 4.19 -2.33
N ALA A 222 10.29 3.75 -3.59
CA ALA A 222 9.93 2.41 -4.01
C ALA A 222 10.62 1.31 -3.20
N LEU A 223 11.93 1.42 -2.97
CA LEU A 223 12.72 0.43 -2.22
C LEU A 223 12.66 0.68 -0.72
N LYS A 224 12.68 1.95 -0.30
CA LYS A 224 12.68 2.38 1.10
C LYS A 224 11.46 1.86 1.87
N TYR A 225 10.29 1.88 1.24
CA TYR A 225 9.04 1.48 1.89
C TYR A 225 8.56 0.08 1.49
N LEU A 226 9.16 -0.55 0.48
CA LEU A 226 8.77 -1.89 0.04
C LEU A 226 8.77 -2.89 1.19
N VAL A 227 9.80 -2.86 2.03
CA VAL A 227 9.92 -3.78 3.16
C VAL A 227 8.77 -3.60 4.16
N TYR A 228 8.36 -2.35 4.43
CA TYR A 228 7.19 -2.07 5.28
C TYR A 228 5.91 -2.66 4.69
N PHE A 229 5.70 -2.53 3.37
CA PHE A 229 4.53 -3.09 2.70
C PHE A 229 4.53 -4.62 2.77
N LEU A 230 5.69 -5.25 2.57
CA LEU A 230 5.86 -6.70 2.71
C LEU A 230 5.62 -7.18 4.15
N ILE A 231 6.12 -6.45 5.15
CA ILE A 231 5.89 -6.74 6.57
C ILE A 231 4.38 -6.72 6.87
N VAL A 232 3.68 -5.67 6.45
CA VAL A 232 2.23 -5.56 6.66
C VAL A 232 1.49 -6.73 6.03
N VAL A 233 1.87 -7.13 4.81
CA VAL A 233 1.25 -8.27 4.12
C VAL A 233 1.60 -9.59 4.80
N ALA A 234 2.86 -9.79 5.20
CA ALA A 234 3.30 -11.01 5.88
C ALA A 234 2.62 -11.18 7.25
N VAL A 235 2.52 -10.11 8.02
CA VAL A 235 1.85 -10.12 9.34
C VAL A 235 0.34 -10.22 9.19
N GLY A 236 -0.25 -9.54 8.19
CA GLY A 236 -1.68 -9.52 7.93
C GLY A 236 -2.24 -10.80 7.30
N GLY A 237 -1.38 -11.53 6.58
CA GLY A 237 -1.75 -12.70 5.79
C GLY A 237 -2.15 -12.37 4.36
N LEU A 238 -1.71 -13.20 3.42
CA LEU A 238 -1.93 -13.03 1.99
C LEU A 238 -3.43 -13.11 1.61
N GLY A 239 -3.88 -12.20 0.75
CA GLY A 239 -5.24 -12.20 0.21
C GLY A 239 -6.34 -11.79 1.22
N ARG A 240 -5.99 -11.32 2.41
CA ARG A 240 -6.94 -10.96 3.48
C ARG A 240 -6.94 -9.48 3.78
N VAL A 241 -7.97 -8.78 3.31
CA VAL A 241 -8.13 -7.33 3.51
C VAL A 241 -8.16 -6.94 5.00
N THR A 242 -8.94 -7.66 5.81
CA THR A 242 -9.08 -7.40 7.26
C THR A 242 -7.79 -7.66 8.02
N GLY A 243 -7.06 -8.73 7.68
CA GLY A 243 -5.77 -9.03 8.31
C GLY A 243 -4.73 -7.95 8.01
N VAL A 244 -4.64 -7.52 6.76
CA VAL A 244 -3.74 -6.43 6.33
C VAL A 244 -4.09 -5.12 7.03
N PHE A 245 -5.37 -4.83 7.23
CA PHE A 245 -5.82 -3.64 7.95
C PHE A 245 -5.31 -3.60 9.40
N TYR A 246 -5.54 -4.67 10.16
CA TYR A 246 -5.07 -4.73 11.55
C TYR A 246 -3.54 -4.75 11.64
N ALA A 247 -2.86 -5.45 10.73
CA ALA A 247 -1.39 -5.45 10.67
C ALA A 247 -0.84 -4.06 10.36
N ALA A 248 -1.42 -3.34 9.41
CA ALA A 248 -1.01 -1.99 9.06
C ALA A 248 -1.19 -1.01 10.22
N LEU A 249 -2.31 -1.08 10.94
CA LEU A 249 -2.53 -0.27 12.12
C LEU A 249 -1.52 -0.58 13.23
N LEU A 250 -1.29 -1.85 13.52
CA LEU A 250 -0.31 -2.29 14.52
C LEU A 250 1.08 -1.75 14.18
N ILE A 251 1.54 -1.98 12.95
CA ILE A 251 2.88 -1.55 12.50
C ILE A 251 2.98 -0.04 12.44
N GLY A 252 1.96 0.66 11.91
CA GLY A 252 1.95 2.11 11.82
C GLY A 252 2.01 2.79 13.20
N VAL A 253 1.26 2.29 14.18
CA VAL A 253 1.30 2.81 15.55
C VAL A 253 2.65 2.51 16.20
N LEU A 254 3.16 1.29 16.08
CA LEU A 254 4.44 0.92 16.67
C LEU A 254 5.61 1.69 16.04
N ASP A 255 5.65 1.82 14.71
CA ASP A 255 6.68 2.60 14.01
C ASP A 255 6.68 4.06 14.45
N PHE A 256 5.51 4.67 14.54
CA PHE A 256 5.36 6.06 14.94
C PHE A 256 5.82 6.30 16.40
N VAL A 257 5.43 5.42 17.31
CA VAL A 257 5.80 5.47 18.72
C VAL A 257 7.30 5.22 18.89
N LEU A 258 7.83 4.18 18.24
CA LEU A 258 9.25 3.81 18.37
C LEU A 258 10.17 4.90 17.80
N LYS A 259 9.84 5.49 16.66
CA LYS A 259 10.62 6.60 16.09
C LYS A 259 10.64 7.85 16.99
N LYS A 260 9.59 8.07 17.78
CA LYS A 260 9.56 9.19 18.72
C LYS A 260 10.43 8.94 19.96
N TYR A 261 10.41 7.71 20.52
CA TYR A 261 11.16 7.38 21.74
C TYR A 261 12.59 6.90 21.46
N VAL A 262 12.82 6.25 20.32
CA VAL A 262 14.12 5.69 19.92
C VAL A 262 14.41 6.05 18.45
N PRO A 263 14.68 7.34 18.15
CA PRO A 263 14.82 7.81 16.76
C PRO A 263 15.84 7.04 15.93
N GLN A 264 16.96 6.63 16.57
CA GLN A 264 18.07 5.94 15.88
C GLN A 264 17.82 4.44 15.68
N GLY A 265 16.93 3.82 16.46
CA GLY A 265 16.69 2.38 16.46
C GLY A 265 15.26 1.96 16.10
N GLY A 266 14.32 2.90 15.97
CA GLY A 266 12.89 2.61 15.82
C GLY A 266 12.60 1.67 14.65
N THR A 267 13.26 1.87 13.51
CA THR A 267 13.12 1.00 12.33
C THR A 267 13.65 -0.41 12.57
N ALA A 268 14.79 -0.56 13.28
CA ALA A 268 15.34 -1.87 13.61
C ALA A 268 14.39 -2.68 14.51
N PHE A 269 13.71 -2.03 15.45
CA PHE A 269 12.72 -2.68 16.30
C PHE A 269 11.54 -3.27 15.52
N ILE A 270 11.06 -2.58 14.46
CA ILE A 270 9.99 -3.11 13.60
C ILE A 270 10.43 -4.40 12.91
N TYR A 271 11.67 -4.45 12.41
CA TYR A 271 12.20 -5.67 11.79
C TYR A 271 12.35 -6.82 12.80
N VAL A 272 12.90 -6.55 13.97
CA VAL A 272 13.02 -7.55 15.05
C VAL A 272 11.63 -8.05 15.47
N LEU A 273 10.68 -7.15 15.70
CA LEU A 273 9.31 -7.52 16.04
C LEU A 273 8.69 -8.41 14.96
N THR A 274 8.87 -8.05 13.67
CA THR A 274 8.36 -8.84 12.56
C THR A 274 8.96 -10.24 12.53
N ILE A 275 10.29 -10.36 12.72
CA ILE A 275 10.96 -11.66 12.80
C ILE A 275 10.37 -12.49 13.93
N LEU A 276 10.22 -11.93 15.12
CA LEU A 276 9.63 -12.63 16.27
C LEU A 276 8.19 -13.06 16.02
N LEU A 277 7.37 -12.20 15.40
CA LEU A 277 5.98 -12.52 15.05
C LEU A 277 5.90 -13.65 14.02
N LEU A 278 6.74 -13.63 13.00
CA LEU A 278 6.76 -14.66 11.96
C LEU A 278 7.36 -15.98 12.44
N LEU A 279 8.33 -15.96 13.37
CA LEU A 279 8.83 -17.17 14.05
C LEU A 279 7.74 -17.81 14.91
N TRP A 280 6.92 -16.99 15.56
CA TRP A 280 5.79 -17.49 16.38
C TRP A 280 4.59 -17.92 15.52
N ARG A 281 4.28 -17.17 14.45
CA ARG A 281 3.19 -17.45 13.50
C ARG A 281 3.63 -17.22 12.06
N PRO A 282 4.20 -18.22 11.38
CA PRO A 282 4.73 -18.08 10.02
C PRO A 282 3.67 -17.75 8.96
N GLN A 283 2.39 -17.97 9.28
CA GLN A 283 1.27 -17.63 8.39
C GLN A 283 0.73 -16.20 8.62
N GLY A 284 1.39 -15.41 9.46
CA GLY A 284 0.91 -14.12 9.93
C GLY A 284 -0.12 -14.24 11.07
N LEU A 285 -0.38 -13.11 11.73
CA LEU A 285 -1.30 -13.07 12.89
C LEU A 285 -2.73 -13.43 12.51
N PHE A 286 -3.13 -13.08 11.30
CA PHE A 286 -4.48 -13.24 10.77
C PHE A 286 -4.56 -14.24 9.61
N GLY A 287 -3.47 -14.98 9.32
CA GLY A 287 -3.42 -16.03 8.32
C GLY A 287 -4.37 -17.20 8.61
N ALA A 288 -4.79 -17.95 7.58
CA ALA A 288 -5.57 -19.16 7.77
C ALA A 288 -4.72 -20.21 8.49
N LYS A 289 -5.31 -20.93 9.46
CA LYS A 289 -4.65 -22.14 9.96
C LYS A 289 -4.63 -23.15 8.82
N VAL A 290 -3.42 -23.62 8.45
CA VAL A 290 -3.29 -24.82 7.62
C VAL A 290 -3.74 -25.98 8.52
N THR A 291 -4.90 -26.50 8.24
CA THR A 291 -5.38 -27.80 8.79
C THR A 291 -4.79 -28.90 7.97
#